data_faf5e1b9ff7c73f5e55efaec716bd84f
#
_entry.id   faf5e1b9ff7c73f5e55efaec716bd84f
#
_cell.length_a   1.000
_cell.length_b   1.000
_cell.length_c   1.000
_cell.angle_alpha   90.00
_cell.angle_beta   90.00
_cell.angle_gamma   90.00
#
_symmetry.space_group_name_H-M   'P 1'
#
loop_
_entity.id
_entity.type
_entity.pdbx_description
1 polymer ?
#
loop_
_entity_poly.entity_id
_entity_poly.type
_entity_poly.pdbx_seq_one_letter_code
_entity_poly.pdbx_strand_id
1 'polypeptide(L)'
;MQSVDPGIRSESVCFPFTPSQTARELLFYPTWCGHYYCTANYFMKRDSYPPLLIAYIRKGRFRVEYRGEFHVAEAGDVLLLDCIEPHYYHAEDGLEFVYMHFEGSNARELCRRITDRHGWLIRRDNNTLIGNLLYDMVRFYNENGVETDMQRSARIYRMFDLLLSPSAAEQSADTPVEQAIQYIRSHIGQPISVEELASTVCLSASYFAHMFKRRTGFSPADYVINSRIERAKVLLVRTQKPIAEIAEEVGYSTSGSLINLFVKKVGTS
;
A
#
# COMPACT_ATOMS: atom_id res chain seq x y z
N MET A 1 -3.75 -7.54 28.26
CA MET A 1 -2.68 -7.98 29.19
C MET A 1 -1.84 -6.77 29.52
N GLN A 2 -1.52 -6.51 30.80
CA GLN A 2 -0.62 -5.42 31.17
C GLN A 2 0.82 -5.82 30.87
N SER A 3 1.60 -4.89 30.31
CA SER A 3 3.04 -5.11 30.07
C SER A 3 3.81 -4.92 31.37
N VAL A 4 4.86 -5.73 31.56
CA VAL A 4 5.76 -5.67 32.73
C VAL A 4 7.14 -5.10 32.40
N ASP A 5 7.33 -4.58 31.16
CA ASP A 5 8.63 -4.02 30.77
C ASP A 5 8.96 -2.76 31.58
N PRO A 6 10.25 -2.56 31.96
CA PRO A 6 10.66 -1.36 32.69
C PRO A 6 10.29 -0.08 31.94
N GLY A 7 9.78 0.92 32.66
CA GLY A 7 9.43 2.22 32.07
C GLY A 7 8.08 2.29 31.37
N ILE A 8 7.31 1.20 31.34
CA ILE A 8 5.94 1.19 30.84
C ILE A 8 4.98 1.49 31.98
N ARG A 9 4.01 2.40 31.76
CA ARG A 9 3.00 2.75 32.75
C ARG A 9 1.88 1.72 32.78
N SER A 10 1.17 1.62 33.91
CA SER A 10 0.15 0.60 34.20
C SER A 10 -1.07 0.62 33.28
N GLU A 11 -1.38 1.77 32.67
CA GLU A 11 -2.46 1.92 31.71
C GLU A 11 -2.15 1.32 30.31
N SER A 12 -0.90 0.92 30.08
CA SER A 12 -0.48 0.30 28.83
C SER A 12 -1.05 -1.10 28.67
N VAL A 13 -1.37 -1.45 27.43
CA VAL A 13 -1.89 -2.77 27.08
C VAL A 13 -1.14 -3.37 25.91
N CYS A 14 -0.99 -4.70 25.91
CA CYS A 14 -0.46 -5.42 24.77
C CYS A 14 -1.14 -6.79 24.61
N PHE A 15 -1.14 -7.29 23.37
CA PHE A 15 -1.81 -8.53 22.98
C PHE A 15 -0.87 -9.37 22.13
N PRO A 16 -0.53 -10.60 22.56
CA PRO A 16 0.17 -11.59 21.75
C PRO A 16 -0.80 -12.29 20.80
N PHE A 17 -0.28 -12.75 19.66
CA PHE A 17 -1.03 -13.54 18.70
C PHE A 17 -0.29 -14.83 18.39
N THR A 18 -1.05 -15.91 18.26
CA THR A 18 -0.56 -17.19 17.74
C THR A 18 -1.18 -17.41 16.36
N PRO A 19 -0.42 -17.23 15.29
CA PRO A 19 -0.94 -17.43 13.94
C PRO A 19 -1.19 -18.91 13.66
N SER A 20 -2.24 -19.21 12.87
CA SER A 20 -2.47 -20.56 12.34
C SER A 20 -1.38 -20.95 11.33
N GLN A 21 -1.32 -22.24 10.96
CA GLN A 21 -0.43 -22.69 9.90
C GLN A 21 -0.73 -21.98 8.57
N THR A 22 -1.99 -21.84 8.20
CA THR A 22 -2.42 -21.12 6.99
C THR A 22 -1.95 -19.65 7.02
N ALA A 23 -2.03 -18.98 8.17
CA ALA A 23 -1.56 -17.61 8.28
C ALA A 23 -0.05 -17.50 8.04
N ARG A 24 0.74 -18.40 8.62
CA ARG A 24 2.21 -18.43 8.45
C ARG A 24 2.63 -18.67 7.00
N GLU A 25 1.91 -19.51 6.27
CA GLU A 25 2.23 -19.90 4.90
C GLU A 25 1.77 -18.87 3.86
N LEU A 26 0.60 -18.25 4.05
CA LEU A 26 -0.10 -17.55 2.99
C LEU A 26 -0.43 -16.08 3.29
N LEU A 27 -0.43 -15.65 4.55
CA LEU A 27 -0.99 -14.37 4.95
C LEU A 27 0.06 -13.46 5.61
N PHE A 28 -0.29 -12.21 5.83
CA PHE A 28 0.31 -11.39 6.88
C PHE A 28 -0.39 -11.68 8.19
N TYR A 29 0.37 -11.69 9.27
CA TYR A 29 -0.18 -11.93 10.59
C TYR A 29 0.54 -11.11 11.66
N PRO A 30 -0.20 -10.55 12.64
CA PRO A 30 0.42 -9.92 13.78
C PRO A 30 1.03 -10.98 14.70
N THR A 31 2.11 -10.62 15.38
CA THR A 31 2.69 -11.40 16.49
C THR A 31 2.43 -10.73 17.83
N TRP A 32 2.45 -9.41 17.84
CA TRP A 32 2.12 -8.56 18.99
C TRP A 32 1.46 -7.27 18.51
N CYS A 33 0.57 -6.70 19.31
CA CYS A 33 0.17 -5.31 19.21
C CYS A 33 0.01 -4.70 20.60
N GLY A 34 0.11 -3.37 20.68
CA GLY A 34 -0.05 -2.70 21.94
C GLY A 34 -0.18 -1.19 21.84
N HIS A 35 -0.57 -0.61 22.96
CA HIS A 35 -0.63 0.81 23.20
C HIS A 35 0.15 1.09 24.47
N TYR A 36 1.27 1.79 24.32
CA TYR A 36 2.19 2.03 25.42
C TYR A 36 2.25 3.50 25.81
N TYR A 37 2.21 3.72 27.10
CA TYR A 37 2.49 4.98 27.78
C TYR A 37 3.81 4.80 28.54
N CYS A 38 4.82 5.60 28.22
CA CYS A 38 6.17 5.38 28.66
C CYS A 38 6.70 6.52 29.54
N THR A 39 7.55 6.15 30.48
CA THR A 39 8.47 7.07 31.17
C THR A 39 9.83 7.06 30.46
N ALA A 40 10.73 7.97 30.86
CA ALA A 40 12.10 8.02 30.36
C ALA A 40 12.92 6.74 30.65
N ASN A 41 12.42 5.82 31.44
CA ASN A 41 13.10 4.55 31.72
C ASN A 41 12.79 3.45 30.70
N TYR A 42 11.86 3.69 29.75
CA TYR A 42 11.56 2.71 28.73
C TYR A 42 12.60 2.74 27.63
N PHE A 43 13.24 1.61 27.42
CA PHE A 43 14.12 1.40 26.29
C PHE A 43 14.06 -0.04 25.80
N MET A 44 14.45 -0.24 24.55
CA MET A 44 14.63 -1.56 23.96
C MET A 44 15.92 -1.58 23.15
N LYS A 45 16.75 -2.59 23.40
CA LYS A 45 17.93 -2.87 22.58
C LYS A 45 17.91 -4.33 22.18
N ARG A 46 17.96 -4.59 20.88
CA ARG A 46 17.98 -5.94 20.33
C ARG A 46 18.96 -6.02 19.18
N ASP A 47 19.70 -7.10 19.12
CA ASP A 47 20.58 -7.39 17.99
C ASP A 47 19.80 -8.00 16.82
N SER A 48 18.73 -8.76 17.13
CA SER A 48 17.81 -9.32 16.14
C SER A 48 16.50 -9.74 16.80
N TYR A 49 15.39 -9.50 16.09
CA TYR A 49 14.06 -10.00 16.42
C TYR A 49 13.28 -10.26 15.12
N PRO A 50 12.82 -11.51 14.85
CA PRO A 50 12.28 -11.86 13.53
C PRO A 50 11.15 -11.00 12.99
N PRO A 51 10.12 -10.55 13.78
CA PRO A 51 9.03 -9.75 13.24
C PRO A 51 9.46 -8.35 12.79
N LEU A 52 8.72 -7.81 11.83
CA LEU A 52 8.72 -6.39 11.48
C LEU A 52 8.00 -5.58 12.56
N LEU A 53 8.34 -4.31 12.70
CA LEU A 53 7.66 -3.36 13.57
C LEU A 53 7.05 -2.23 12.74
N ILE A 54 5.76 -1.97 12.95
CA ILE A 54 5.14 -0.69 12.61
C ILE A 54 4.68 -0.02 13.90
N ALA A 55 5.06 1.25 14.11
CA ALA A 55 4.64 2.01 15.28
C ALA A 55 4.27 3.44 14.88
N TYR A 56 3.23 3.98 15.48
CA TYR A 56 2.78 5.36 15.32
C TYR A 56 2.94 6.10 16.64
N ILE A 57 3.63 7.24 16.59
CA ILE A 57 3.86 8.09 17.76
C ILE A 57 2.64 8.99 17.96
N ARG A 58 1.95 8.83 19.07
CA ARG A 58 0.77 9.64 19.41
C ARG A 58 1.13 10.91 20.16
N LYS A 59 2.14 10.82 21.04
CA LYS A 59 2.59 11.95 21.87
C LYS A 59 4.03 11.73 22.32
N GLY A 60 4.75 12.81 22.54
CA GLY A 60 6.12 12.76 23.08
C GLY A 60 7.15 12.49 22.00
N ARG A 61 8.33 12.02 22.43
CA ARG A 61 9.49 11.84 21.57
C ARG A 61 10.11 10.46 21.80
N PHE A 62 10.45 9.81 20.72
CA PHE A 62 11.03 8.47 20.70
C PHE A 62 12.36 8.48 19.96
N ARG A 63 13.46 8.28 20.67
CA ARG A 63 14.82 8.23 20.10
C ARG A 63 15.03 6.84 19.55
N VAL A 64 15.43 6.75 18.27
CA VAL A 64 15.61 5.47 17.57
C VAL A 64 16.96 5.47 16.88
N GLU A 65 17.74 4.42 17.10
CA GLU A 65 18.96 4.10 16.36
C GLU A 65 18.70 2.84 15.53
N TYR A 66 18.82 2.94 14.22
CA TYR A 66 18.55 1.86 13.28
C TYR A 66 19.38 2.08 12.00
N ARG A 67 20.01 1.00 11.51
CA ARG A 67 20.90 1.04 10.32
C ARG A 67 22.03 2.06 10.41
N GLY A 68 22.57 2.30 11.61
CA GLY A 68 23.62 3.28 11.83
C GLY A 68 23.16 4.74 11.80
N GLU A 69 21.86 4.99 11.68
CA GLU A 69 21.24 6.30 11.75
C GLU A 69 20.57 6.50 13.10
N PHE A 70 20.64 7.75 13.60
CA PHE A 70 19.97 8.16 14.82
C PHE A 70 18.93 9.23 14.47
N HIS A 71 17.68 8.96 14.81
CA HIS A 71 16.57 9.88 14.61
C HIS A 71 15.69 9.99 15.86
N VAL A 72 14.99 11.11 15.96
CA VAL A 72 13.93 11.32 16.94
C VAL A 72 12.60 11.31 16.21
N ALA A 73 11.76 10.33 16.53
CA ALA A 73 10.38 10.29 16.08
C ALA A 73 9.50 11.11 17.03
N GLU A 74 8.59 11.88 16.47
CA GLU A 74 7.70 12.79 17.19
C GLU A 74 6.22 12.44 16.89
N ALA A 75 5.30 13.10 17.58
CA ALA A 75 3.87 12.88 17.37
C ALA A 75 3.48 13.05 15.89
N GLY A 76 2.81 12.06 15.30
CA GLY A 76 2.47 11.99 13.88
C GLY A 76 3.41 11.14 13.03
N ASP A 77 4.59 10.77 13.54
CA ASP A 77 5.54 9.94 12.81
C ASP A 77 5.15 8.46 12.86
N VAL A 78 5.51 7.73 11.80
CA VAL A 78 5.43 6.28 11.71
C VAL A 78 6.83 5.68 11.61
N LEU A 79 7.13 4.70 12.45
CA LEU A 79 8.31 3.84 12.35
C LEU A 79 7.95 2.55 11.61
N LEU A 80 8.76 2.16 10.63
CA LEU A 80 8.66 0.87 9.95
C LEU A 80 10.04 0.22 9.92
N LEU A 81 10.26 -0.77 10.80
CA LEU A 81 11.56 -1.40 11.01
C LEU A 81 11.51 -2.88 10.65
N ASP A 82 12.54 -3.38 9.98
CA ASP A 82 12.85 -4.81 9.95
C ASP A 82 13.71 -5.15 11.17
N CYS A 83 13.06 -5.65 12.21
CA CYS A 83 13.70 -5.90 13.49
C CYS A 83 14.73 -7.06 13.47
N ILE A 84 14.92 -7.75 12.34
CA ILE A 84 16.03 -8.70 12.19
C ILE A 84 17.38 -7.97 12.24
N GLU A 85 17.40 -6.68 11.87
CA GLU A 85 18.55 -5.83 11.99
C GLU A 85 18.66 -5.25 13.42
N PRO A 86 19.89 -4.97 13.90
CA PRO A 86 20.10 -4.34 15.20
C PRO A 86 19.33 -3.04 15.31
N HIS A 87 18.63 -2.86 16.42
CA HIS A 87 17.88 -1.65 16.70
C HIS A 87 17.88 -1.31 18.19
N TYR A 88 17.91 -0.02 18.45
CA TYR A 88 17.80 0.55 19.77
C TYR A 88 16.79 1.68 19.76
N TYR A 89 15.90 1.71 20.74
CA TYR A 89 15.06 2.86 20.98
C TYR A 89 14.84 3.14 22.45
N HIS A 90 14.66 4.42 22.76
CA HIS A 90 14.57 4.96 24.10
C HIS A 90 13.50 6.06 24.16
N ALA A 91 12.58 5.97 25.12
CA ALA A 91 11.54 6.97 25.31
C ALA A 91 12.07 8.22 26.01
N GLU A 92 11.57 9.38 25.63
CA GLU A 92 11.51 10.53 26.53
C GLU A 92 10.26 10.43 27.41
N ASP A 93 10.26 11.10 28.57
CA ASP A 93 9.11 11.01 29.49
C ASP A 93 7.81 11.50 28.82
N GLY A 94 6.72 10.79 29.04
CA GLY A 94 5.42 11.09 28.46
C GLY A 94 5.27 10.62 27.00
N LEU A 95 6.14 9.75 26.47
CA LEU A 95 5.94 9.09 25.20
C LEU A 95 4.68 8.23 25.25
N GLU A 96 3.85 8.36 24.21
CA GLU A 96 2.69 7.52 23.93
C GLU A 96 2.77 7.04 22.48
N PHE A 97 2.70 5.72 22.27
CA PHE A 97 2.70 5.14 20.93
C PHE A 97 1.85 3.88 20.83
N VAL A 98 1.30 3.62 19.66
CA VAL A 98 0.64 2.38 19.30
C VAL A 98 1.51 1.62 18.30
N TYR A 99 1.56 0.29 18.43
CA TYR A 99 2.44 -0.53 17.61
C TYR A 99 1.86 -1.89 17.27
N MET A 100 2.42 -2.49 16.25
CA MET A 100 2.23 -3.89 15.89
C MET A 100 3.56 -4.49 15.42
N HIS A 101 3.90 -5.65 15.95
CA HIS A 101 4.85 -6.56 15.35
C HIS A 101 4.10 -7.55 14.45
N PHE A 102 4.63 -7.79 13.26
CA PHE A 102 3.97 -8.65 12.28
C PHE A 102 4.97 -9.37 11.37
N GLU A 103 4.50 -10.42 10.72
CA GLU A 103 5.24 -11.20 9.73
C GLU A 103 4.35 -11.54 8.54
N GLY A 104 4.93 -12.19 7.53
CA GLY A 104 4.24 -12.66 6.32
C GLY A 104 5.22 -12.99 5.21
N SER A 105 4.82 -13.81 4.24
CA SER A 105 5.71 -14.37 3.22
C SER A 105 6.48 -13.31 2.40
N ASN A 106 5.85 -12.17 2.09
CA ASN A 106 6.44 -11.06 1.33
C ASN A 106 6.48 -9.73 2.12
N ALA A 107 6.28 -9.78 3.45
CA ALA A 107 6.21 -8.59 4.29
C ALA A 107 7.52 -7.78 4.25
N ARG A 108 8.68 -8.44 4.29
CA ARG A 108 9.99 -7.77 4.22
C ARG A 108 10.23 -7.07 2.89
N GLU A 109 9.83 -7.69 1.78
CA GLU A 109 9.99 -7.05 0.47
C GLU A 109 9.11 -5.80 0.34
N LEU A 110 7.87 -5.84 0.84
CA LEU A 110 7.00 -4.65 0.88
C LEU A 110 7.56 -3.57 1.83
N CYS A 111 8.03 -3.98 3.01
CA CYS A 111 8.69 -3.08 3.96
C CYS A 111 9.89 -2.39 3.30
N ARG A 112 10.77 -3.15 2.63
CA ARG A 112 11.93 -2.61 1.92
C ARG A 112 11.53 -1.58 0.86
N ARG A 113 10.53 -1.89 0.01
CA ARG A 113 10.03 -0.94 -1.01
C ARG A 113 9.50 0.37 -0.42
N ILE A 114 8.85 0.29 0.73
CA ILE A 114 8.36 1.47 1.45
C ILE A 114 9.54 2.27 2.02
N THR A 115 10.46 1.58 2.70
CA THR A 115 11.61 2.25 3.34
C THR A 115 12.63 2.79 2.34
N ASP A 116 12.79 2.16 1.17
CA ASP A 116 13.60 2.69 0.06
C ASP A 116 13.04 4.01 -0.49
N ARG A 117 11.71 4.19 -0.41
CA ARG A 117 11.03 5.40 -0.91
C ARG A 117 10.89 6.51 0.13
N HIS A 118 10.60 6.14 1.37
CA HIS A 118 10.19 7.09 2.41
C HIS A 118 11.13 7.14 3.62
N GLY A 119 12.16 6.28 3.65
CA GLY A 119 12.93 6.02 4.86
C GLY A 119 12.16 5.12 5.85
N TRP A 120 12.83 4.68 6.90
CA TRP A 120 12.24 3.88 7.95
C TRP A 120 11.48 4.73 9.01
N LEU A 121 11.80 6.01 9.11
CA LEU A 121 11.05 7.03 9.85
C LEU A 121 10.22 7.82 8.84
N ILE A 122 8.93 7.53 8.77
CA ILE A 122 8.02 8.05 7.76
C ILE A 122 7.29 9.28 8.32
N ARG A 123 7.44 10.43 7.63
CA ARG A 123 6.82 11.72 7.96
C ARG A 123 5.89 12.14 6.83
N ARG A 124 4.60 11.87 6.97
CA ARG A 124 3.60 12.15 5.93
C ARG A 124 2.28 12.61 6.55
N ASP A 125 1.55 13.45 5.82
CA ASP A 125 0.28 14.01 6.28
C ASP A 125 -0.81 12.96 6.57
N ASN A 126 -0.74 11.80 5.90
CA ASN A 126 -1.72 10.73 6.07
C ASN A 126 -1.33 9.67 7.12
N ASN A 127 -0.24 9.85 7.85
CA ASN A 127 0.20 8.92 8.91
C ASN A 127 -0.85 8.73 10.01
N THR A 128 -1.69 9.73 10.25
CA THR A 128 -2.82 9.63 11.20
C THR A 128 -3.76 8.48 10.87
N LEU A 129 -3.94 8.12 9.59
CA LEU A 129 -4.75 6.97 9.19
C LEU A 129 -4.12 5.65 9.65
N ILE A 130 -2.79 5.53 9.59
CA ILE A 130 -2.04 4.39 10.14
C ILE A 130 -2.22 4.33 11.66
N GLY A 131 -2.06 5.48 12.33
CA GLY A 131 -2.27 5.60 13.77
C GLY A 131 -3.67 5.16 14.20
N ASN A 132 -4.70 5.56 13.47
CA ASN A 132 -6.09 5.15 13.74
C ASN A 132 -6.29 3.65 13.55
N LEU A 133 -5.76 3.05 12.46
CA LEU A 133 -5.85 1.61 12.23
C LEU A 133 -5.18 0.79 13.34
N LEU A 134 -4.00 1.21 13.81
CA LEU A 134 -3.30 0.57 14.93
C LEU A 134 -4.07 0.73 16.23
N TYR A 135 -4.56 1.94 16.51
CA TYR A 135 -5.33 2.23 17.73
C TYR A 135 -6.65 1.44 17.79
N ASP A 136 -7.41 1.43 16.68
CA ASP A 136 -8.67 0.68 16.58
C ASP A 136 -8.45 -0.82 16.74
N MET A 137 -7.33 -1.35 16.23
CA MET A 137 -6.96 -2.74 16.44
C MET A 137 -6.71 -3.06 17.93
N VAL A 138 -5.90 -2.22 18.60
CA VAL A 138 -5.63 -2.42 20.03
C VAL A 138 -6.91 -2.28 20.86
N ARG A 139 -7.74 -1.27 20.57
CA ARG A 139 -9.03 -1.08 21.24
C ARG A 139 -9.94 -2.29 21.04
N PHE A 140 -10.06 -2.80 19.82
CA PHE A 140 -10.88 -3.97 19.49
C PHE A 140 -10.49 -5.18 20.35
N TYR A 141 -9.20 -5.48 20.49
CA TYR A 141 -8.75 -6.59 21.35
C TYR A 141 -8.89 -6.30 22.83
N ASN A 142 -8.76 -5.05 23.25
CA ASN A 142 -9.01 -4.64 24.65
C ASN A 142 -10.49 -4.80 25.04
N GLU A 143 -11.40 -4.72 24.08
CA GLU A 143 -12.84 -4.98 24.21
C GLU A 143 -13.21 -6.46 23.96
N ASN A 144 -12.23 -7.38 24.00
CA ASN A 144 -12.37 -8.82 23.76
C ASN A 144 -12.86 -9.18 22.35
N GLY A 145 -12.56 -8.36 21.36
CA GLY A 145 -12.88 -8.63 19.97
C GLY A 145 -12.16 -9.87 19.44
N VAL A 146 -12.83 -10.60 18.54
CA VAL A 146 -12.29 -11.81 17.89
C VAL A 146 -12.30 -11.62 16.38
N GLU A 147 -11.17 -11.88 15.74
CA GLU A 147 -10.99 -11.81 14.29
C GLU A 147 -10.43 -13.11 13.73
N THR A 148 -10.78 -13.39 12.48
CA THR A 148 -10.13 -14.45 11.69
C THR A 148 -8.74 -14.01 11.24
N ASP A 149 -7.89 -14.97 10.84
CA ASP A 149 -6.57 -14.67 10.28
C ASP A 149 -6.66 -13.80 9.02
N MET A 150 -7.70 -14.00 8.18
CA MET A 150 -7.94 -13.18 7.00
C MET A 150 -8.26 -11.72 7.35
N GLN A 151 -9.06 -11.48 8.39
CA GLN A 151 -9.37 -10.11 8.84
C GLN A 151 -8.13 -9.42 9.40
N ARG A 152 -7.31 -10.11 10.18
CA ARG A 152 -6.01 -9.59 10.67
C ARG A 152 -5.08 -9.25 9.50
N SER A 153 -4.98 -10.14 8.52
CA SER A 153 -4.18 -9.94 7.32
C SER A 153 -4.66 -8.74 6.51
N ALA A 154 -5.97 -8.58 6.34
CA ALA A 154 -6.56 -7.45 5.63
C ALA A 154 -6.23 -6.09 6.28
N ARG A 155 -6.15 -6.02 7.63
CA ARG A 155 -5.70 -4.81 8.34
C ARG A 155 -4.25 -4.47 7.98
N ILE A 156 -3.36 -5.45 7.93
CA ILE A 156 -1.95 -5.25 7.58
C ILE A 156 -1.83 -4.80 6.13
N TYR A 157 -2.54 -5.43 5.20
CA TYR A 157 -2.59 -4.99 3.80
C TYR A 157 -3.09 -3.54 3.68
N ARG A 158 -4.09 -3.15 4.47
CA ARG A 158 -4.57 -1.76 4.45
C ARG A 158 -3.51 -0.76 4.91
N MET A 159 -2.69 -1.11 5.90
CA MET A 159 -1.57 -0.28 6.33
C MET A 159 -0.51 -0.14 5.23
N PHE A 160 -0.17 -1.24 4.56
CA PHE A 160 0.75 -1.20 3.41
C PHE A 160 0.18 -0.39 2.24
N ASP A 161 -1.11 -0.52 1.95
CA ASP A 161 -1.78 0.28 0.91
C ASP A 161 -1.63 1.78 1.20
N LEU A 162 -1.87 2.21 2.44
CA LEU A 162 -1.70 3.61 2.84
C LEU A 162 -0.24 4.08 2.73
N LEU A 163 0.73 3.23 3.07
CA LEU A 163 2.15 3.56 2.98
C LEU A 163 2.68 3.59 1.55
N LEU A 164 2.14 2.74 0.67
CA LEU A 164 2.51 2.67 -0.75
C LEU A 164 1.75 3.69 -1.60
N SER A 165 0.57 4.12 -1.15
CA SER A 165 -0.23 5.12 -1.86
C SER A 165 0.50 6.46 -1.88
N PRO A 166 0.38 7.24 -2.98
CA PRO A 166 0.89 8.60 -3.01
C PRO A 166 0.30 9.44 -1.85
N SER A 167 1.08 10.37 -1.31
CA SER A 167 0.56 11.36 -0.34
C SER A 167 -0.45 12.29 -1.00
N ALA A 168 -1.25 13.02 -0.21
CA ALA A 168 -2.19 14.01 -0.75
C ALA A 168 -1.47 15.08 -1.60
N ALA A 169 -0.24 15.44 -1.24
CA ALA A 169 0.59 16.34 -2.03
C ALA A 169 1.09 15.69 -3.34
N GLU A 170 1.33 14.39 -3.35
CA GLU A 170 1.68 13.63 -4.55
C GLU A 170 0.45 13.29 -5.41
N GLN A 171 -0.75 13.17 -4.80
CA GLN A 171 -2.03 12.96 -5.49
C GLN A 171 -2.57 14.22 -6.16
N SER A 172 -2.14 15.40 -5.73
CA SER A 172 -2.53 16.67 -6.38
C SER A 172 -1.86 16.86 -7.76
N ALA A 173 -0.88 16.05 -8.09
CA ALA A 173 -0.36 15.88 -9.44
C ALA A 173 -0.72 14.45 -9.88
N ASP A 174 -1.84 14.27 -10.58
CA ASP A 174 -2.08 13.05 -11.37
C ASP A 174 -0.78 12.72 -12.10
N THR A 175 -0.21 11.53 -11.84
CA THR A 175 1.04 11.19 -12.53
C THR A 175 0.78 11.23 -14.05
N PRO A 176 1.77 11.57 -14.88
CA PRO A 176 1.58 11.55 -16.34
C PRO A 176 0.96 10.25 -16.87
N VAL A 177 1.22 9.13 -16.19
CA VAL A 177 0.62 7.83 -16.54
C VAL A 177 -0.87 7.79 -16.18
N GLU A 178 -1.26 8.29 -15.02
CA GLU A 178 -2.67 8.34 -14.57
C GLU A 178 -3.50 9.29 -15.44
N GLN A 179 -2.96 10.46 -15.78
CA GLN A 179 -3.58 11.39 -16.74
C GLN A 179 -3.81 10.72 -18.09
N ALA A 180 -2.80 10.03 -18.62
CA ALA A 180 -2.93 9.31 -19.88
C ALA A 180 -3.96 8.17 -19.79
N ILE A 181 -4.03 7.44 -18.68
CA ILE A 181 -5.06 6.41 -18.46
C ILE A 181 -6.47 7.01 -18.43
N GLN A 182 -6.66 8.15 -17.78
CA GLN A 182 -7.94 8.86 -17.77
C GLN A 182 -8.29 9.34 -19.18
N TYR A 183 -7.33 9.88 -19.92
CA TYR A 183 -7.52 10.28 -21.32
C TYR A 183 -7.97 9.09 -22.18
N ILE A 184 -7.27 7.94 -22.09
CA ILE A 184 -7.65 6.71 -22.80
C ILE A 184 -9.08 6.31 -22.49
N ARG A 185 -9.49 6.33 -21.23
CA ARG A 185 -10.85 5.94 -20.81
C ARG A 185 -11.93 6.86 -21.35
N SER A 186 -11.69 8.16 -21.37
CA SER A 186 -12.66 9.16 -21.85
C SER A 186 -12.74 9.25 -23.38
N HIS A 187 -11.69 8.81 -24.12
CA HIS A 187 -11.60 8.87 -25.56
C HIS A 187 -11.52 7.51 -26.25
N ILE A 188 -11.98 6.43 -25.58
CA ILE A 188 -11.78 5.04 -26.02
C ILE A 188 -12.32 4.76 -27.43
N GLY A 189 -13.39 5.44 -27.85
CA GLY A 189 -14.00 5.34 -29.17
C GLY A 189 -13.30 6.16 -30.25
N GLN A 190 -12.27 6.94 -29.92
CA GLN A 190 -11.56 7.81 -30.86
C GLN A 190 -10.20 7.24 -31.24
N PRO A 191 -9.59 7.64 -32.34
CA PRO A 191 -8.19 7.35 -32.62
C PRO A 191 -7.30 7.91 -31.48
N ILE A 192 -6.44 7.10 -30.93
CA ILE A 192 -5.49 7.49 -29.86
C ILE A 192 -4.11 7.06 -30.29
N SER A 193 -3.20 8.04 -30.47
CA SER A 193 -1.79 7.78 -30.74
C SER A 193 -0.91 7.92 -29.49
N VAL A 194 0.29 7.35 -29.52
CA VAL A 194 1.27 7.49 -28.45
C VAL A 194 1.77 8.93 -28.33
N GLU A 195 1.91 9.60 -29.48
CA GLU A 195 2.30 11.00 -29.60
C GLU A 195 1.27 11.92 -28.92
N GLU A 196 -0.01 11.65 -29.15
CA GLU A 196 -1.12 12.37 -28.52
C GLU A 196 -1.10 12.19 -27.00
N LEU A 197 -1.02 10.94 -26.53
CA LEU A 197 -0.93 10.66 -25.09
C LEU A 197 0.28 11.33 -24.44
N ALA A 198 1.42 11.33 -25.09
CA ALA A 198 2.63 11.97 -24.58
C ALA A 198 2.47 13.51 -24.52
N SER A 199 1.79 14.10 -25.52
CA SER A 199 1.54 15.55 -25.56
C SER A 199 0.59 16.02 -24.45
N THR A 200 -0.43 15.22 -24.09
CA THR A 200 -1.36 15.58 -22.99
C THR A 200 -0.64 15.72 -21.64
N VAL A 201 0.53 15.09 -21.50
CA VAL A 201 1.34 15.10 -20.27
C VAL A 201 2.68 15.83 -20.45
N CYS A 202 2.85 16.58 -21.53
CA CYS A 202 4.04 17.37 -21.83
C CYS A 202 5.35 16.56 -21.86
N LEU A 203 5.33 15.33 -22.39
CA LEU A 203 6.48 14.44 -22.49
C LEU A 203 6.77 14.08 -23.96
N SER A 204 8.02 13.67 -24.25
CA SER A 204 8.32 13.04 -25.55
C SER A 204 7.70 11.64 -25.63
N ALA A 205 7.25 11.23 -26.84
CA ALA A 205 6.61 9.93 -27.04
C ALA A 205 7.48 8.74 -26.59
N SER A 206 8.78 8.80 -26.84
CA SER A 206 9.71 7.73 -26.43
C SER A 206 9.84 7.61 -24.91
N TYR A 207 10.04 8.74 -24.21
CA TYR A 207 10.13 8.75 -22.75
C TYR A 207 8.82 8.32 -22.10
N PHE A 208 7.70 8.85 -22.61
CA PHE A 208 6.36 8.48 -22.15
C PHE A 208 6.11 6.98 -22.30
N ALA A 209 6.37 6.40 -23.49
CA ALA A 209 6.14 4.98 -23.74
C ALA A 209 6.94 4.08 -22.80
N HIS A 210 8.21 4.43 -22.52
CA HIS A 210 9.06 3.70 -21.58
C HIS A 210 8.52 3.78 -20.13
N MET A 211 8.19 5.00 -19.68
CA MET A 211 7.63 5.25 -18.35
C MET A 211 6.28 4.54 -18.17
N PHE A 212 5.40 4.64 -19.16
CA PHE A 212 4.08 4.02 -19.15
C PHE A 212 4.18 2.49 -19.06
N LYS A 213 5.05 1.87 -19.88
CA LYS A 213 5.29 0.42 -19.84
C LYS A 213 5.87 -0.03 -18.50
N ARG A 214 6.80 0.73 -17.93
CA ARG A 214 7.37 0.41 -16.60
C ARG A 214 6.31 0.44 -15.49
N ARG A 215 5.34 1.37 -15.58
CA ARG A 215 4.30 1.55 -14.57
C ARG A 215 3.14 0.57 -14.72
N THR A 216 2.71 0.31 -15.98
CA THR A 216 1.50 -0.49 -16.26
C THR A 216 1.79 -1.93 -16.68
N GLY A 217 3.03 -2.23 -17.08
CA GLY A 217 3.42 -3.52 -17.68
C GLY A 217 3.12 -3.61 -19.20
N PHE A 218 2.38 -2.66 -19.77
CA PHE A 218 1.97 -2.65 -21.18
C PHE A 218 2.53 -1.43 -21.91
N SER A 219 2.76 -1.57 -23.25
CA SER A 219 2.96 -0.39 -24.06
C SER A 219 1.68 0.46 -24.11
N PRO A 220 1.75 1.80 -24.33
CA PRO A 220 0.54 2.62 -24.45
C PRO A 220 -0.44 2.09 -25.49
N ALA A 221 0.05 1.65 -26.66
CA ALA A 221 -0.78 1.08 -27.72
C ALA A 221 -1.48 -0.23 -27.29
N ASP A 222 -0.74 -1.14 -26.65
CA ASP A 222 -1.34 -2.39 -26.11
C ASP A 222 -2.36 -2.09 -25.01
N TYR A 223 -2.12 -1.06 -24.19
CA TYR A 223 -3.05 -0.65 -23.14
C TYR A 223 -4.37 -0.14 -23.74
N VAL A 224 -4.31 0.68 -24.80
CA VAL A 224 -5.50 1.15 -25.55
C VAL A 224 -6.27 -0.05 -26.12
N ILE A 225 -5.57 -0.98 -26.80
CA ILE A 225 -6.19 -2.19 -27.36
C ILE A 225 -6.88 -3.01 -26.28
N ASN A 226 -6.20 -3.28 -25.17
CA ASN A 226 -6.77 -4.06 -24.06
C ASN A 226 -8.00 -3.34 -23.44
N SER A 227 -7.92 -2.02 -23.26
CA SER A 227 -9.04 -1.22 -22.73
C SER A 227 -10.26 -1.26 -23.66
N ARG A 228 -10.07 -1.22 -24.98
CA ARG A 228 -11.13 -1.38 -25.97
C ARG A 228 -11.80 -2.75 -25.91
N ILE A 229 -11.00 -3.81 -25.80
CA ILE A 229 -11.52 -5.18 -25.65
C ILE A 229 -12.32 -5.34 -24.36
N GLU A 230 -11.82 -4.82 -23.23
CA GLU A 230 -12.55 -4.86 -21.96
C GLU A 230 -13.88 -4.07 -22.04
N ARG A 231 -13.88 -2.91 -22.69
CA ARG A 231 -15.12 -2.16 -22.91
C ARG A 231 -16.10 -2.92 -23.82
N ALA A 232 -15.61 -3.57 -24.89
CA ALA A 232 -16.42 -4.39 -25.77
C ALA A 232 -17.06 -5.57 -25.04
N LYS A 233 -16.34 -6.27 -24.15
CA LYS A 233 -16.90 -7.33 -23.31
C LYS A 233 -18.08 -6.84 -22.48
N VAL A 234 -17.94 -5.68 -21.86
CA VAL A 234 -19.01 -5.07 -21.05
C VAL A 234 -20.24 -4.79 -21.91
N LEU A 235 -20.06 -4.21 -23.11
CA LEU A 235 -21.16 -3.89 -24.03
C LEU A 235 -21.87 -5.14 -24.55
N LEU A 236 -21.10 -6.19 -24.91
CA LEU A 236 -21.65 -7.47 -25.37
C LEU A 236 -22.53 -8.15 -24.32
N VAL A 237 -22.17 -8.05 -23.04
CA VAL A 237 -22.91 -8.67 -21.95
C VAL A 237 -24.10 -7.82 -21.49
N ARG A 238 -23.95 -6.49 -21.51
CA ARG A 238 -24.94 -5.58 -20.89
C ARG A 238 -25.92 -4.94 -21.86
N THR A 239 -25.71 -5.10 -23.18
CA THR A 239 -26.57 -4.47 -24.20
C THR A 239 -26.98 -5.48 -25.27
N GLN A 240 -27.98 -5.11 -26.07
CA GLN A 240 -28.40 -5.83 -27.28
C GLN A 240 -27.90 -5.17 -28.56
N LYS A 241 -26.84 -4.33 -28.47
CA LYS A 241 -26.28 -3.63 -29.61
C LYS A 241 -25.69 -4.61 -30.63
N PRO A 242 -25.89 -4.38 -31.93
CA PRO A 242 -25.16 -5.12 -32.95
C PRO A 242 -23.64 -4.98 -32.79
N ILE A 243 -22.88 -6.01 -33.19
CA ILE A 243 -21.42 -6.00 -33.09
C ILE A 243 -20.80 -4.81 -33.84
N ALA A 244 -21.44 -4.38 -34.93
CA ALA A 244 -20.97 -3.22 -35.70
C ALA A 244 -21.01 -1.91 -34.87
N GLU A 245 -22.09 -1.69 -34.13
CA GLU A 245 -22.21 -0.52 -33.24
C GLU A 245 -21.24 -0.60 -32.06
N ILE A 246 -21.06 -1.79 -31.52
CA ILE A 246 -20.05 -2.00 -30.45
C ILE A 246 -18.65 -1.71 -30.97
N ALA A 247 -18.31 -2.17 -32.18
CA ALA A 247 -17.02 -1.90 -32.80
C ALA A 247 -16.77 -0.40 -32.94
N GLU A 248 -17.74 0.35 -33.44
CA GLU A 248 -17.64 1.81 -33.56
C GLU A 248 -17.50 2.49 -32.20
N GLU A 249 -18.33 2.11 -31.19
CA GLU A 249 -18.28 2.69 -29.85
C GLU A 249 -16.91 2.50 -29.17
N VAL A 250 -16.22 1.38 -29.45
CA VAL A 250 -14.90 1.11 -28.90
C VAL A 250 -13.75 1.50 -29.82
N GLY A 251 -14.02 2.24 -30.91
CA GLY A 251 -13.00 2.86 -31.76
C GLY A 251 -12.44 1.97 -32.87
N TYR A 252 -13.20 0.97 -33.33
CA TYR A 252 -12.86 0.20 -34.55
C TYR A 252 -13.82 0.55 -35.71
N SER A 253 -13.26 0.77 -36.87
CA SER A 253 -14.01 1.14 -38.08
C SER A 253 -14.86 -0.01 -38.64
N THR A 254 -14.59 -1.27 -38.27
CA THR A 254 -15.32 -2.44 -38.73
C THR A 254 -15.47 -3.48 -37.65
N SER A 255 -16.59 -4.23 -37.68
CA SER A 255 -16.80 -5.40 -36.81
C SER A 255 -15.71 -6.47 -36.98
N GLY A 256 -15.19 -6.65 -38.21
CA GLY A 256 -14.11 -7.61 -38.47
C GLY A 256 -12.82 -7.28 -37.71
N SER A 257 -12.47 -6.00 -37.59
CA SER A 257 -11.30 -5.56 -36.82
C SER A 257 -11.45 -5.85 -35.35
N LEU A 258 -12.63 -5.60 -34.78
CA LEU A 258 -12.95 -5.95 -33.40
C LEU A 258 -12.89 -7.45 -33.19
N ILE A 259 -13.57 -8.26 -34.01
CA ILE A 259 -13.63 -9.72 -33.89
C ILE A 259 -12.24 -10.34 -33.92
N ASN A 260 -11.40 -9.95 -34.93
CA ASN A 260 -10.04 -10.48 -35.03
C ASN A 260 -9.18 -10.22 -33.79
N LEU A 261 -9.25 -9.01 -33.26
CA LEU A 261 -8.51 -8.68 -32.03
C LEU A 261 -9.09 -9.33 -30.79
N PHE A 262 -10.43 -9.45 -30.73
CA PHE A 262 -11.12 -10.11 -29.63
C PHE A 262 -10.72 -11.59 -29.56
N VAL A 263 -10.78 -12.31 -30.68
CA VAL A 263 -10.35 -13.73 -30.77
C VAL A 263 -8.87 -13.88 -30.39
N LYS A 264 -8.00 -12.98 -30.90
CA LYS A 264 -6.57 -13.01 -30.59
C LYS A 264 -6.26 -12.81 -29.09
N LYS A 265 -7.04 -11.97 -28.39
CA LYS A 265 -6.79 -11.59 -26.97
C LYS A 265 -7.57 -12.44 -25.96
N VAL A 266 -8.74 -12.94 -26.34
CA VAL A 266 -9.67 -13.65 -25.42
C VAL A 266 -9.69 -15.17 -25.73
N GLY A 267 -9.34 -15.58 -26.95
CA GLY A 267 -9.28 -16.98 -27.37
C GLY A 267 -10.62 -17.58 -27.80
N THR A 268 -11.72 -16.78 -27.76
CA THR A 268 -13.07 -17.18 -28.20
C THR A 268 -13.73 -16.05 -28.98
N SER A 269 -14.58 -16.40 -29.93
CA SER A 269 -15.40 -15.46 -30.71
C SER A 269 -16.74 -15.20 -30.05
#